data_be1920a7c090ee6f056172b79ca3dada
#
_entry.id   be1920a7c090ee6f056172b79ca3dada
#
_cell.length_a   1.000
_cell.length_b   1.000
_cell.length_c   1.000
_cell.angle_alpha   90.00
_cell.angle_beta   90.00
_cell.angle_gamma   90.00
#
_symmetry.space_group_name_H-M   'P 1'
#
loop_
_entity.id
_entity.type
_entity.pdbx_description
1 polymer ?
#
loop_
_entity_poly.entity_id
_entity_poly.type
_entity_poly.pdbx_seq_one_letter_code
_entity_poly.pdbx_strand_id
1 'polypeptide(L)'
;MQYLFSQAEDRFQLREWGGYLCFLATADSAAARKFGVTAIVRMDQLIHDPHVHDDSDEIFYVLRGHGKQLLRNPDGTDTVYDIAPGDTVYLTKNRWHGTSNFSDSEQLDMLLINYFYDGQSNPAIRGVVPADSVPCEQAVFGSREWVLTPERCGTENVRGEVLTILPGKTLAGKAEAAEMFFFVVSGEAVSAVPEARLAAGTQLFLFRGDEYRIENRGEQAVRLFCLSADDAQN
;
A
#
# COMPACT_ATOMS: atom_id res chain seq x y z
N MET A 1 17.73 -9.47 -5.58
CA MET A 1 17.27 -10.57 -4.65
C MET A 1 15.81 -10.27 -4.36
N GLN A 2 14.94 -11.28 -4.47
CA GLN A 2 13.48 -11.12 -4.31
C GLN A 2 13.04 -11.76 -3.00
N TYR A 3 12.05 -11.14 -2.34
CA TYR A 3 11.47 -11.65 -1.11
C TYR A 3 9.98 -11.86 -1.27
N LEU A 4 9.46 -12.95 -0.69
CA LEU A 4 8.05 -13.28 -0.66
C LEU A 4 7.56 -13.29 0.79
N PHE A 5 6.52 -12.54 1.07
CA PHE A 5 5.87 -12.45 2.37
C PHE A 5 4.38 -12.74 2.23
N SER A 6 3.75 -13.28 3.26
CA SER A 6 2.30 -13.51 3.29
C SER A 6 1.72 -13.20 4.66
N GLN A 7 0.47 -12.72 4.67
CA GLN A 7 -0.28 -12.64 5.91
C GLN A 7 -0.70 -14.04 6.37
N ALA A 8 -0.83 -14.20 7.69
CA ALA A 8 -1.44 -15.36 8.33
C ALA A 8 -2.17 -14.90 9.58
N GLU A 9 -3.33 -15.48 9.87
CA GLU A 9 -4.18 -15.03 10.99
C GLU A 9 -3.47 -15.14 12.35
N ASP A 10 -2.62 -16.15 12.55
CA ASP A 10 -1.84 -16.36 13.77
C ASP A 10 -0.67 -15.37 13.93
N ARG A 11 -0.39 -14.55 12.92
CA ARG A 11 0.66 -13.53 12.94
C ARG A 11 0.17 -12.14 13.34
N PHE A 12 -1.14 -11.93 13.48
CA PHE A 12 -1.68 -10.66 13.95
C PHE A 12 -1.36 -10.47 15.44
N GLN A 13 -0.72 -9.35 15.75
CA GLN A 13 -0.31 -8.97 17.10
C GLN A 13 -1.10 -7.77 17.57
N LEU A 14 -1.76 -7.89 18.72
CA LEU A 14 -2.42 -6.76 19.38
C LEU A 14 -1.39 -5.68 19.76
N ARG A 15 -1.68 -4.44 19.45
CA ARG A 15 -0.85 -3.28 19.75
C ARG A 15 -1.44 -2.47 20.90
N GLU A 16 -0.62 -1.65 21.54
CA GLU A 16 -1.04 -0.82 22.69
C GLU A 16 -2.18 0.14 22.37
N TRP A 17 -2.28 0.61 21.12
CA TRP A 17 -3.38 1.45 20.65
C TRP A 17 -4.68 0.68 20.37
N GLY A 18 -4.72 -0.63 20.58
CA GLY A 18 -5.93 -1.47 20.54
C GLY A 18 -6.22 -2.17 19.20
N GLY A 19 -5.52 -1.86 18.14
CA GLY A 19 -5.63 -2.58 16.87
C GLY A 19 -4.58 -3.69 16.72
N TYR A 20 -4.60 -4.37 15.57
CA TYR A 20 -3.71 -5.50 15.30
C TYR A 20 -2.81 -5.21 14.12
N LEU A 21 -1.56 -5.69 14.16
CA LEU A 21 -0.62 -5.67 13.05
C LEU A 21 -0.17 -7.08 12.68
N CYS A 22 -0.17 -7.37 11.38
CA CYS A 22 0.54 -8.51 10.79
C CYS A 22 1.67 -7.96 9.92
N PHE A 23 2.90 -7.99 10.41
CA PHE A 23 4.06 -7.55 9.64
C PHE A 23 4.31 -8.47 8.44
N LEU A 24 4.46 -7.89 7.25
CA LEU A 24 4.86 -8.57 6.02
C LEU A 24 6.36 -8.45 5.81
N ALA A 25 6.86 -7.24 5.58
CA ALA A 25 8.29 -6.97 5.46
C ALA A 25 8.72 -5.89 6.44
N THR A 26 9.96 -6.01 6.92
CA THR A 26 10.65 -5.00 7.71
C THR A 26 12.03 -4.76 7.11
N ALA A 27 12.71 -3.69 7.50
CA ALA A 27 14.07 -3.39 7.07
C ALA A 27 15.02 -4.59 7.29
N ASP A 28 14.86 -5.30 8.41
CA ASP A 28 15.68 -6.46 8.73
C ASP A 28 15.35 -7.69 7.85
N SER A 29 14.07 -7.92 7.56
CA SER A 29 13.63 -9.11 6.82
C SER A 29 13.81 -9.01 5.32
N ALA A 30 13.77 -7.79 4.75
CA ALA A 30 13.89 -7.55 3.31
C ALA A 30 15.10 -6.72 2.91
N ALA A 31 15.91 -6.24 3.85
CA ALA A 31 16.97 -5.25 3.62
C ALA A 31 16.44 -3.97 2.92
N ALA A 32 15.15 -3.69 3.06
CA ALA A 32 14.49 -2.55 2.47
C ALA A 32 14.87 -1.27 3.23
N ARG A 33 15.09 -0.18 2.50
CA ARG A 33 15.43 1.12 3.07
C ARG A 33 14.36 2.17 2.84
N LYS A 34 13.66 2.08 1.69
CA LYS A 34 12.58 3.00 1.32
C LYS A 34 11.25 2.54 1.94
N PHE A 35 10.89 1.28 1.77
CA PHE A 35 9.71 0.67 2.39
C PHE A 35 10.14 -0.15 3.61
N GLY A 36 10.60 0.55 4.66
CA GLY A 36 11.20 -0.10 5.84
C GLY A 36 10.22 -0.90 6.70
N VAL A 37 8.91 -0.65 6.58
CA VAL A 37 7.85 -1.48 7.17
C VAL A 37 6.71 -1.62 6.18
N THR A 38 6.24 -2.87 6.00
CA THR A 38 4.94 -3.16 5.40
C THR A 38 4.18 -4.13 6.30
N ALA A 39 2.91 -3.84 6.54
CA ALA A 39 2.08 -4.63 7.44
C ALA A 39 0.60 -4.57 7.03
N ILE A 40 -0.19 -5.53 7.50
CA ILE A 40 -1.64 -5.39 7.51
C ILE A 40 -2.04 -4.83 8.88
N VAL A 41 -2.73 -3.70 8.87
CA VAL A 41 -3.43 -3.13 10.02
C VAL A 41 -4.83 -3.70 10.04
N ARG A 42 -5.28 -4.18 11.19
CA ARG A 42 -6.67 -4.59 11.43
C ARG A 42 -7.23 -3.81 12.61
N MET A 43 -8.36 -3.18 12.41
CA MET A 43 -9.08 -2.44 13.43
C MET A 43 -10.51 -3.01 13.56
N ASP A 44 -10.83 -3.52 14.73
CA ASP A 44 -12.22 -3.70 15.17
C ASP A 44 -12.84 -2.32 15.44
N GLN A 45 -13.98 -2.22 16.11
CA GLN A 45 -14.52 -0.92 16.50
C GLN A 45 -13.51 -0.17 17.39
N LEU A 46 -12.80 0.79 16.80
CA LEU A 46 -11.67 1.46 17.43
C LEU A 46 -11.46 2.87 16.87
N ILE A 47 -11.09 3.79 17.73
CA ILE A 47 -10.53 5.09 17.38
C ILE A 47 -9.05 5.05 17.70
N HIS A 48 -8.20 5.10 16.66
CA HIS A 48 -6.77 5.29 16.85
C HIS A 48 -6.50 6.78 17.03
N ASP A 49 -6.06 7.15 18.22
CA ASP A 49 -5.85 8.54 18.60
C ASP A 49 -4.94 9.27 17.60
N PRO A 50 -5.27 10.52 17.28
CA PRO A 50 -4.45 11.29 16.34
C PRO A 50 -3.02 11.50 16.84
N HIS A 51 -2.06 11.31 15.93
CA HIS A 51 -0.62 11.37 16.20
C HIS A 51 0.16 11.87 14.97
N VAL A 52 1.48 11.88 15.06
CA VAL A 52 2.40 12.20 13.97
C VAL A 52 3.52 11.17 13.90
N HIS A 53 4.06 10.95 12.70
CA HIS A 53 5.36 10.32 12.49
C HIS A 53 6.36 11.38 12.04
N ASP A 54 7.56 11.39 12.58
CA ASP A 54 8.61 12.38 12.28
C ASP A 54 9.72 11.81 11.37
N ASP A 55 9.75 10.50 11.16
CA ASP A 55 10.79 9.78 10.44
C ASP A 55 10.35 9.25 9.06
N SER A 56 9.06 9.05 8.85
CA SER A 56 8.51 8.41 7.64
C SER A 56 7.19 9.03 7.20
N ASP A 57 6.93 8.97 5.90
CA ASP A 57 5.56 9.07 5.39
C ASP A 57 4.86 7.72 5.59
N GLU A 58 3.54 7.76 5.73
CA GLU A 58 2.73 6.58 5.90
C GLU A 58 1.73 6.45 4.75
N ILE A 59 1.65 5.27 4.17
CA ILE A 59 0.74 4.98 3.05
C ILE A 59 -0.18 3.85 3.48
N PHE A 60 -1.49 4.04 3.30
CA PHE A 60 -2.46 2.97 3.45
C PHE A 60 -3.16 2.68 2.13
N TYR A 61 -3.46 1.42 1.92
CA TYR A 61 -4.43 0.97 0.93
C TYR A 61 -5.52 0.20 1.65
N VAL A 62 -6.78 0.64 1.52
CA VAL A 62 -7.91 0.02 2.22
C VAL A 62 -8.26 -1.30 1.54
N LEU A 63 -8.14 -2.41 2.28
CA LEU A 63 -8.37 -3.77 1.79
C LEU A 63 -9.82 -4.20 1.99
N ARG A 64 -10.38 -3.87 3.17
CA ARG A 64 -11.72 -4.29 3.59
C ARG A 64 -12.26 -3.33 4.63
N GLY A 65 -13.59 -3.24 4.70
CA GLY A 65 -14.30 -2.43 5.70
C GLY A 65 -14.33 -0.95 5.35
N HIS A 66 -15.01 -0.19 6.20
CA HIS A 66 -15.17 1.24 6.06
C HIS A 66 -14.68 1.95 7.32
N GLY A 67 -14.11 3.13 7.15
CA GLY A 67 -13.58 3.90 8.26
C GLY A 67 -13.59 5.39 8.01
N LYS A 68 -12.94 6.12 8.92
CA LYS A 68 -12.71 7.56 8.76
C LYS A 68 -11.22 7.85 8.96
N GLN A 69 -10.69 8.70 8.09
CA GLN A 69 -9.35 9.25 8.18
C GLN A 69 -9.42 10.73 8.55
N LEU A 70 -8.92 11.08 9.73
CA LEU A 70 -8.74 12.46 10.15
C LEU A 70 -7.38 12.97 9.71
N LEU A 71 -7.36 14.17 9.12
CA LEU A 71 -6.13 14.85 8.70
C LEU A 71 -6.15 16.31 9.13
N ARG A 72 -5.07 16.76 9.75
CA ARG A 72 -4.88 18.20 10.00
C ARG A 72 -4.33 18.91 8.77
N ASN A 73 -4.99 19.98 8.38
CA ASN A 73 -4.58 20.84 7.29
C ASN A 73 -3.46 21.82 7.73
N PRO A 74 -2.68 22.39 6.77
CA PRO A 74 -1.64 23.37 7.08
C PRO A 74 -2.15 24.62 7.82
N ASP A 75 -3.42 24.98 7.67
CA ASP A 75 -4.05 26.10 8.35
C ASP A 75 -4.51 25.76 9.79
N GLY A 76 -4.27 24.53 10.24
CA GLY A 76 -4.63 24.04 11.56
C GLY A 76 -6.07 23.47 11.67
N THR A 77 -6.87 23.52 10.61
CA THR A 77 -8.18 22.90 10.59
C THR A 77 -8.07 21.39 10.36
N ASP A 78 -9.09 20.64 10.84
CA ASP A 78 -9.14 19.20 10.62
C ASP A 78 -10.17 18.86 9.54
N THR A 79 -9.81 17.95 8.64
CA THR A 79 -10.71 17.33 7.67
C THR A 79 -10.85 15.85 7.96
N VAL A 80 -12.09 15.36 7.93
CA VAL A 80 -12.38 13.92 8.09
C VAL A 80 -12.89 13.39 6.76
N TYR A 81 -12.22 12.35 6.27
CA TYR A 81 -12.57 11.64 5.06
C TYR A 81 -13.19 10.30 5.41
N ASP A 82 -14.26 9.93 4.72
CA ASP A 82 -14.69 8.53 4.67
C ASP A 82 -13.70 7.75 3.82
N ILE A 83 -13.33 6.54 4.26
CA ILE A 83 -12.45 5.63 3.52
C ILE A 83 -13.13 4.27 3.35
N ALA A 84 -12.94 3.68 2.17
CA ALA A 84 -13.57 2.45 1.70
C ALA A 84 -12.57 1.55 0.95
N PRO A 85 -12.91 0.28 0.68
CA PRO A 85 -12.03 -0.63 -0.04
C PRO A 85 -11.58 -0.09 -1.39
N GLY A 86 -10.27 -0.07 -1.62
CA GLY A 86 -9.63 0.48 -2.82
C GLY A 86 -9.12 1.91 -2.68
N ASP A 87 -9.53 2.65 -1.65
CA ASP A 87 -8.99 3.98 -1.39
C ASP A 87 -7.53 3.90 -0.96
N THR A 88 -6.76 4.89 -1.38
CA THR A 88 -5.36 5.06 -0.98
C THR A 88 -5.23 6.31 -0.13
N VAL A 89 -4.58 6.18 1.02
CA VAL A 89 -4.28 7.28 1.94
C VAL A 89 -2.78 7.53 1.92
N TYR A 90 -2.36 8.78 1.77
CA TYR A 90 -0.96 9.18 1.83
C TYR A 90 -0.79 10.26 2.92
N LEU A 91 -0.03 9.93 3.95
CA LEU A 91 0.21 10.74 5.13
C LEU A 91 1.67 11.16 5.16
N THR A 92 1.93 12.45 5.01
CA THR A 92 3.29 12.96 5.10
C THR A 92 3.78 12.98 6.54
N LYS A 93 5.07 12.75 6.74
CA LYS A 93 5.68 12.91 8.08
C LYS A 93 5.35 14.30 8.66
N ASN A 94 5.25 14.35 9.98
CA ASN A 94 4.83 15.51 10.76
C ASN A 94 3.39 16.00 10.51
N ARG A 95 2.56 15.25 9.78
CA ARG A 95 1.16 15.57 9.62
C ARG A 95 0.33 14.88 10.69
N TRP A 96 -0.40 15.66 11.49
CA TRP A 96 -1.33 15.16 12.50
C TRP A 96 -2.48 14.42 11.82
N HIS A 97 -2.67 13.16 12.19
CA HIS A 97 -3.64 12.28 11.58
C HIS A 97 -4.14 11.20 12.55
N GLY A 98 -5.28 10.61 12.24
CA GLY A 98 -5.84 9.48 12.99
C GLY A 98 -6.82 8.70 12.13
N THR A 99 -6.91 7.39 12.38
CA THR A 99 -7.82 6.49 11.68
C THR A 99 -8.83 5.91 12.66
N SER A 100 -10.08 5.75 12.23
CA SER A 100 -11.14 5.20 13.08
C SER A 100 -12.01 4.22 12.30
N ASN A 101 -12.37 3.12 12.97
CA ASN A 101 -13.45 2.24 12.58
C ASN A 101 -14.58 2.37 13.60
N PHE A 102 -15.75 2.87 13.19
CA PHE A 102 -16.92 3.02 14.06
C PHE A 102 -17.91 1.85 13.94
N SER A 103 -17.66 0.89 13.05
CA SER A 103 -18.51 -0.28 12.88
C SER A 103 -18.33 -1.26 14.03
N ASP A 104 -19.43 -1.77 14.56
CA ASP A 104 -19.48 -2.85 15.55
C ASP A 104 -19.55 -4.25 14.90
N SER A 105 -19.70 -4.30 13.60
CA SER A 105 -19.93 -5.53 12.81
C SER A 105 -18.95 -5.74 11.66
N GLU A 106 -18.17 -4.73 11.29
CA GLU A 106 -17.21 -4.80 10.19
C GLU A 106 -15.81 -4.39 10.64
N GLN A 107 -14.81 -5.21 10.35
CA GLN A 107 -13.41 -4.88 10.57
C GLN A 107 -12.89 -3.99 9.44
N LEU A 108 -12.04 -3.03 9.77
CA LEU A 108 -11.28 -2.25 8.81
C LEU A 108 -9.87 -2.86 8.69
N ASP A 109 -9.56 -3.42 7.51
CA ASP A 109 -8.22 -3.93 7.20
C ASP A 109 -7.56 -3.02 6.15
N MET A 110 -6.32 -2.61 6.42
CA MET A 110 -5.53 -1.76 5.53
C MET A 110 -4.12 -2.32 5.37
N LEU A 111 -3.57 -2.24 4.16
CA LEU A 111 -2.14 -2.41 3.95
C LEU A 111 -1.44 -1.12 4.38
N LEU A 112 -0.59 -1.21 5.38
CA LEU A 112 0.26 -0.12 5.91
C LEU A 112 1.64 -0.21 5.27
N ILE A 113 2.18 0.94 4.86
CA ILE A 113 3.55 1.08 4.40
C ILE A 113 4.17 2.32 5.04
N ASN A 114 5.30 2.17 5.75
CA ASN A 114 6.14 3.29 6.14
C ASN A 114 7.19 3.53 5.06
N TYR A 115 7.14 4.71 4.45
CA TYR A 115 8.06 5.15 3.42
C TYR A 115 9.10 6.13 4.01
N PHE A 116 10.36 5.71 3.99
CA PHE A 116 11.50 6.46 4.52
C PHE A 116 12.27 7.15 3.40
N TYR A 117 12.55 8.42 3.59
CA TYR A 117 13.35 9.22 2.65
C TYR A 117 14.03 10.39 3.35
N ASP A 118 15.13 10.85 2.74
CA ASP A 118 15.79 12.08 3.17
C ASP A 118 15.07 13.29 2.58
N GLY A 119 14.86 14.32 3.39
CA GLY A 119 14.25 15.57 2.95
C GLY A 119 12.97 15.95 3.69
N GLN A 120 12.36 17.04 3.25
CA GLN A 120 11.14 17.62 3.82
C GLN A 120 9.91 17.08 3.09
N SER A 121 8.86 16.76 3.83
CA SER A 121 7.56 16.44 3.24
C SER A 121 6.89 17.69 2.66
N ASN A 122 6.13 17.50 1.59
CA ASN A 122 5.25 18.55 1.08
C ASN A 122 3.92 18.53 1.86
N PRO A 123 3.63 19.54 2.70
CA PRO A 123 2.41 19.56 3.51
C PRO A 123 1.12 19.79 2.70
N ALA A 124 1.22 20.15 1.42
CA ALA A 124 0.08 20.40 0.55
C ALA A 124 -0.48 19.14 -0.13
N ILE A 125 0.06 17.97 0.18
CA ILE A 125 -0.35 16.69 -0.42
C ILE A 125 -1.76 16.31 0.03
N ARG A 126 -2.61 15.88 -0.92
CA ARG A 126 -3.92 15.28 -0.62
C ARG A 126 -3.71 14.01 0.20
N GLY A 127 -4.39 13.91 1.35
CA GLY A 127 -4.26 12.74 2.19
C GLY A 127 -5.00 11.51 1.68
N VAL A 128 -6.16 11.67 1.00
CA VAL A 128 -7.00 10.54 0.55
C VAL A 128 -7.23 10.62 -0.96
N VAL A 129 -7.01 9.50 -1.64
CA VAL A 129 -7.32 9.30 -3.07
C VAL A 129 -8.44 8.26 -3.15
N PRO A 130 -9.70 8.66 -3.38
CA PRO A 130 -10.80 7.72 -3.54
C PRO A 130 -10.62 6.84 -4.78
N ALA A 131 -10.92 5.55 -4.67
CA ALA A 131 -10.74 4.59 -5.76
C ALA A 131 -11.53 4.96 -7.02
N ASP A 132 -12.75 5.47 -6.85
CA ASP A 132 -13.62 5.89 -7.96
C ASP A 132 -13.16 7.18 -8.66
N SER A 133 -12.22 7.91 -8.07
CA SER A 133 -11.62 9.13 -8.66
C SER A 133 -10.46 8.84 -9.61
N VAL A 134 -10.00 7.58 -9.68
CA VAL A 134 -8.81 7.21 -10.43
C VAL A 134 -9.19 6.67 -11.81
N PRO A 135 -8.73 7.29 -12.92
CA PRO A 135 -8.96 6.75 -14.25
C PRO A 135 -8.35 5.37 -14.44
N CYS A 136 -9.11 4.48 -15.06
CA CYS A 136 -8.67 3.14 -15.42
C CYS A 136 -8.10 3.14 -16.84
N GLU A 137 -6.83 2.83 -17.00
CA GLU A 137 -6.12 2.71 -18.27
C GLU A 137 -6.07 1.25 -18.71
N GLN A 138 -6.38 0.98 -19.97
CA GLN A 138 -6.28 -0.36 -20.53
C GLN A 138 -4.84 -0.74 -20.83
N ALA A 139 -4.46 -1.98 -20.50
CA ALA A 139 -3.14 -2.55 -20.71
C ALA A 139 -3.25 -3.96 -21.33
N VAL A 140 -2.17 -4.47 -21.90
CA VAL A 140 -2.14 -5.81 -22.53
C VAL A 140 -2.45 -6.95 -21.57
N PHE A 141 -2.18 -6.76 -20.27
CA PHE A 141 -2.47 -7.71 -19.21
C PHE A 141 -3.86 -7.50 -18.57
N GLY A 142 -4.53 -6.38 -18.84
CA GLY A 142 -5.81 -5.99 -18.24
C GLY A 142 -5.92 -4.49 -18.06
N SER A 143 -5.71 -3.97 -16.86
CA SER A 143 -5.81 -2.54 -16.60
C SER A 143 -4.85 -2.04 -15.52
N ARG A 144 -4.69 -0.71 -15.48
CA ARG A 144 -3.86 0.05 -14.55
C ARG A 144 -4.62 1.29 -14.06
N GLU A 145 -4.47 1.60 -12.78
CA GLU A 145 -5.01 2.77 -12.12
C GLU A 145 -3.88 3.45 -11.32
N TRP A 146 -3.47 4.65 -11.71
CA TRP A 146 -2.40 5.39 -11.02
C TRP A 146 -2.95 6.10 -9.78
N VAL A 147 -2.73 5.53 -8.60
CA VAL A 147 -3.26 6.04 -7.32
C VAL A 147 -2.34 7.07 -6.65
N LEU A 148 -1.01 6.89 -6.76
CA LEU A 148 -0.03 7.85 -6.24
C LEU A 148 0.87 8.33 -7.38
N THR A 149 0.77 9.61 -7.71
CA THR A 149 1.61 10.30 -8.71
C THR A 149 1.94 11.70 -8.22
N PRO A 150 2.98 12.37 -8.77
CA PRO A 150 3.28 13.75 -8.45
C PRO A 150 2.08 14.69 -8.60
N GLU A 151 1.28 14.50 -9.65
CA GLU A 151 0.13 15.36 -9.96
C GLU A 151 -1.02 15.16 -8.97
N ARG A 152 -1.20 13.93 -8.45
CA ARG A 152 -2.29 13.60 -7.51
C ARG A 152 -1.93 13.89 -6.07
N CYS A 153 -0.73 13.51 -5.68
CA CYS A 153 -0.33 13.46 -4.27
C CYS A 153 0.91 14.30 -3.98
N GLY A 154 1.54 14.92 -5.00
CA GLY A 154 2.80 15.65 -4.84
C GLY A 154 3.99 14.75 -4.48
N THR A 155 3.87 13.44 -4.71
CA THR A 155 4.95 12.48 -4.43
C THR A 155 5.97 12.52 -5.55
N GLU A 156 7.25 12.84 -5.25
CA GLU A 156 8.29 12.91 -6.29
C GLU A 156 8.97 11.56 -6.52
N ASN A 157 9.28 10.83 -5.46
CA ASN A 157 10.10 9.63 -5.52
C ASN A 157 9.33 8.33 -5.24
N VAL A 158 8.04 8.39 -4.92
CA VAL A 158 7.17 7.23 -4.74
C VAL A 158 6.02 7.26 -5.71
N ARG A 159 5.71 6.12 -6.32
CA ARG A 159 4.56 5.93 -7.22
C ARG A 159 3.76 4.74 -6.78
N GLY A 160 2.45 4.85 -6.88
CA GLY A 160 1.52 3.77 -6.55
C GLY A 160 0.53 3.52 -7.68
N GLU A 161 0.27 2.26 -7.94
CA GLU A 161 -0.69 1.83 -8.95
C GLU A 161 -1.49 0.60 -8.48
N VAL A 162 -2.72 0.51 -8.97
CA VAL A 162 -3.52 -0.71 -8.85
C VAL A 162 -3.56 -1.36 -10.22
N LEU A 163 -3.21 -2.65 -10.29
CA LEU A 163 -3.12 -3.44 -11.50
C LEU A 163 -4.15 -4.54 -11.48
N THR A 164 -4.85 -4.74 -12.58
CA THR A 164 -5.77 -5.87 -12.74
C THR A 164 -5.26 -6.77 -13.86
N ILE A 165 -4.91 -8.02 -13.52
CA ILE A 165 -4.48 -9.03 -14.49
C ILE A 165 -5.65 -9.92 -14.82
N LEU A 166 -6.11 -9.88 -16.08
CA LEU A 166 -7.23 -10.71 -16.54
C LEU A 166 -6.85 -12.21 -16.66
N PRO A 167 -7.81 -13.12 -16.64
CA PRO A 167 -7.57 -14.54 -16.85
C PRO A 167 -6.72 -14.84 -18.10
N GLY A 168 -5.72 -15.71 -17.94
CA GLY A 168 -4.78 -16.09 -18.99
C GLY A 168 -3.76 -15.02 -19.39
N LYS A 169 -3.74 -13.87 -18.69
CA LYS A 169 -2.79 -12.78 -18.98
C LYS A 169 -1.59 -12.81 -18.04
N THR A 170 -0.55 -12.11 -18.46
CA THR A 170 0.73 -12.02 -17.76
C THR A 170 1.15 -10.56 -17.63
N LEU A 171 1.54 -10.18 -16.42
CA LEU A 171 2.30 -8.97 -16.13
C LEU A 171 3.77 -9.35 -15.99
N ALA A 172 4.64 -8.79 -16.81
CA ALA A 172 6.07 -9.07 -16.77
C ALA A 172 6.88 -7.80 -17.00
N GLY A 173 8.07 -7.75 -16.41
CA GLY A 173 8.96 -6.62 -16.54
C GLY A 173 10.20 -6.78 -15.69
N LYS A 174 10.87 -5.65 -15.47
CA LYS A 174 12.04 -5.50 -14.63
C LYS A 174 11.81 -4.35 -13.67
N ALA A 175 12.17 -4.51 -12.40
CA ALA A 175 12.08 -3.43 -11.42
C ALA A 175 13.10 -2.33 -11.79
N GLU A 176 12.60 -1.16 -12.15
CA GLU A 176 13.43 -0.01 -12.52
C GLU A 176 13.71 0.88 -11.30
N ALA A 177 12.76 0.97 -10.38
CA ALA A 177 12.90 1.70 -9.12
C ALA A 177 13.88 1.01 -8.15
N ALA A 178 14.42 1.77 -7.20
CA ALA A 178 15.33 1.25 -6.18
C ALA A 178 14.68 0.12 -5.37
N GLU A 179 13.43 0.34 -4.98
CA GLU A 179 12.59 -0.65 -4.30
C GLU A 179 11.19 -0.66 -4.91
N MET A 180 10.61 -1.84 -5.02
CA MET A 180 9.27 -2.06 -5.56
C MET A 180 8.63 -3.27 -4.91
N PHE A 181 7.31 -3.28 -4.77
CA PHE A 181 6.61 -4.50 -4.41
C PHE A 181 5.24 -4.59 -5.09
N PHE A 182 4.75 -5.82 -5.22
CA PHE A 182 3.37 -6.16 -5.55
C PHE A 182 2.72 -6.80 -4.33
N PHE A 183 1.56 -6.29 -3.94
CA PHE A 183 0.71 -6.91 -2.93
C PHE A 183 -0.56 -7.43 -3.60
N VAL A 184 -0.89 -8.70 -3.39
CA VAL A 184 -2.11 -9.30 -3.96
C VAL A 184 -3.31 -8.89 -3.11
N VAL A 185 -4.13 -8.00 -3.66
CA VAL A 185 -5.37 -7.52 -3.03
C VAL A 185 -6.46 -8.58 -3.11
N SER A 186 -6.61 -9.18 -4.28
CA SER A 186 -7.62 -10.24 -4.51
C SER A 186 -7.23 -11.17 -5.66
N GLY A 187 -7.80 -12.36 -5.67
CA GLY A 187 -7.49 -13.38 -6.65
C GLY A 187 -6.24 -14.19 -6.29
N GLU A 188 -5.77 -14.96 -7.27
CA GLU A 188 -4.58 -15.80 -7.15
C GLU A 188 -3.79 -15.78 -8.45
N ALA A 189 -2.49 -15.57 -8.34
CA ALA A 189 -1.54 -15.59 -9.45
C ALA A 189 -0.38 -16.54 -9.16
N VAL A 190 0.45 -16.76 -10.16
CA VAL A 190 1.72 -17.46 -10.04
C VAL A 190 2.84 -16.49 -10.43
N SER A 191 3.81 -16.30 -9.54
CA SER A 191 5.09 -15.72 -9.95
C SER A 191 5.93 -16.81 -10.61
N ALA A 192 6.40 -16.55 -11.82
CA ALA A 192 7.33 -17.46 -12.50
C ALA A 192 8.78 -17.17 -12.14
N VAL A 193 9.07 -15.99 -11.57
CA VAL A 193 10.42 -15.57 -11.14
C VAL A 193 10.28 -14.73 -9.85
N PRO A 194 10.67 -15.29 -8.66
CA PRO A 194 10.84 -16.74 -8.39
C PRO A 194 9.52 -17.48 -8.57
N GLU A 195 9.58 -18.79 -8.79
CA GLU A 195 8.35 -19.59 -8.90
C GLU A 195 7.67 -19.69 -7.53
N ALA A 196 6.49 -19.11 -7.44
CA ALA A 196 5.70 -19.08 -6.21
C ALA A 196 4.22 -18.83 -6.48
N ARG A 197 3.37 -19.37 -5.62
CA ARG A 197 1.94 -19.01 -5.59
C ARG A 197 1.78 -17.65 -4.89
N LEU A 198 1.02 -16.77 -5.51
CA LEU A 198 0.68 -15.45 -5.01
C LEU A 198 -0.83 -15.39 -4.73
N ALA A 199 -1.23 -15.74 -3.52
CA ALA A 199 -2.62 -15.61 -3.07
C ALA A 199 -2.88 -14.21 -2.48
N ALA A 200 -4.16 -13.84 -2.28
CA ALA A 200 -4.51 -12.61 -1.58
C ALA A 200 -3.77 -12.49 -0.22
N GLY A 201 -3.24 -11.31 0.07
CA GLY A 201 -2.39 -11.07 1.24
C GLY A 201 -0.91 -11.42 1.04
N THR A 202 -0.50 -11.89 -0.14
CA THR A 202 0.92 -12.12 -0.46
C THR A 202 1.57 -10.86 -1.01
N GLN A 203 2.79 -10.57 -0.57
CA GLN A 203 3.65 -9.50 -1.07
C GLN A 203 4.89 -10.07 -1.74
N LEU A 204 5.15 -9.67 -2.98
CA LEU A 204 6.41 -9.92 -3.70
C LEU A 204 7.24 -8.63 -3.70
N PHE A 205 8.37 -8.64 -3.01
CA PHE A 205 9.26 -7.50 -2.87
C PHE A 205 10.46 -7.62 -3.81
N LEU A 206 10.80 -6.54 -4.52
CA LEU A 206 11.78 -6.48 -5.59
C LEU A 206 12.73 -5.29 -5.41
N PHE A 207 13.94 -5.45 -5.91
CA PHE A 207 14.93 -4.38 -5.99
C PHE A 207 15.28 -4.07 -7.45
N ARG A 208 15.87 -2.91 -7.68
CA ARG A 208 16.30 -2.48 -9.01
C ARG A 208 17.07 -3.59 -9.72
N GLY A 209 16.61 -3.92 -10.90
CA GLY A 209 17.19 -4.95 -11.74
C GLY A 209 16.58 -6.34 -11.59
N ASP A 210 15.75 -6.58 -10.56
CA ASP A 210 15.03 -7.85 -10.45
C ASP A 210 13.97 -7.96 -11.56
N GLU A 211 13.95 -9.11 -12.23
CA GLU A 211 12.92 -9.44 -13.20
C GLU A 211 11.71 -10.02 -12.48
N TYR A 212 10.51 -9.74 -12.99
CA TYR A 212 9.27 -10.33 -12.49
C TYR A 212 8.39 -10.81 -13.64
N ARG A 213 7.65 -11.87 -13.35
CA ARG A 213 6.64 -12.42 -14.25
C ARG A 213 5.50 -13.01 -13.43
N ILE A 214 4.36 -12.30 -13.40
CA ILE A 214 3.16 -12.66 -12.64
C ILE A 214 2.09 -13.10 -13.64
N GLU A 215 1.67 -14.34 -13.54
CA GLU A 215 0.72 -14.98 -14.46
C GLU A 215 -0.60 -15.24 -13.74
N ASN A 216 -1.70 -14.77 -14.32
CA ASN A 216 -3.03 -15.18 -13.91
C ASN A 216 -3.43 -16.44 -14.68
N ARG A 217 -3.25 -17.60 -14.04
CA ARG A 217 -3.62 -18.92 -14.58
C ARG A 217 -5.04 -19.35 -14.17
N GLY A 218 -5.74 -18.52 -13.38
CA GLY A 218 -7.10 -18.77 -12.90
C GLY A 218 -8.18 -18.25 -13.85
N GLU A 219 -9.42 -18.35 -13.39
CA GLU A 219 -10.62 -17.90 -14.12
C GLU A 219 -11.10 -16.51 -13.69
N GLN A 220 -10.59 -16.00 -12.58
CA GLN A 220 -10.94 -14.69 -12.02
C GLN A 220 -9.80 -13.70 -12.20
N ALA A 221 -10.14 -12.43 -12.29
CA ALA A 221 -9.11 -11.37 -12.33
C ALA A 221 -8.30 -11.33 -11.02
N VAL A 222 -7.01 -11.03 -11.15
CA VAL A 222 -6.12 -10.79 -10.02
C VAL A 222 -5.91 -9.29 -9.89
N ARG A 223 -6.14 -8.74 -8.69
CA ARG A 223 -5.91 -7.34 -8.39
C ARG A 223 -4.67 -7.19 -7.51
N LEU A 224 -3.75 -6.35 -7.93
CA LEU A 224 -2.49 -6.07 -7.24
C LEU A 224 -2.44 -4.59 -6.85
N PHE A 225 -1.95 -4.29 -5.66
CA PHE A 225 -1.46 -2.96 -5.31
C PHE A 225 0.06 -2.96 -5.45
N CYS A 226 0.61 -2.01 -6.19
CA CYS A 226 2.03 -1.89 -6.45
C CYS A 226 2.53 -0.54 -5.95
N LEU A 227 3.63 -0.54 -5.21
CA LEU A 227 4.41 0.67 -4.91
C LEU A 227 5.82 0.53 -5.45
N SER A 228 6.35 1.64 -5.92
CA SER A 228 7.75 1.77 -6.33
C SER A 228 8.35 3.06 -5.76
N ALA A 229 9.60 2.99 -5.31
CA ALA A 229 10.32 4.13 -4.77
C ALA A 229 11.73 4.21 -5.34
N ASP A 230 12.13 5.42 -5.76
CA ASP A 230 13.47 5.72 -6.24
C ASP A 230 14.34 6.39 -5.17
N ASP A 231 15.65 6.40 -5.43
CA ASP A 231 16.56 7.25 -4.70
C ASP A 231 16.27 8.72 -5.03
N ALA A 232 16.44 9.60 -4.05
CA ALA A 232 16.35 11.03 -4.31
C ALA A 232 17.31 11.40 -5.44
N GLN A 233 16.83 12.14 -6.43
CA GLN A 233 17.72 12.71 -7.44
C GLN A 233 18.60 13.75 -6.77
N ASN A 234 19.91 13.53 -6.76
CA ASN A 234 20.93 14.48 -6.29
C ASN A 234 21.02 15.69 -7.22
#